data_11150c47f7c66c4cb7b607eddf70e58d
#
_entry.id   11150c47f7c66c4cb7b607eddf70e58d
#
_cell.length_a   1.000
_cell.length_b   1.000
_cell.length_c   1.000
_cell.angle_alpha   90.00
_cell.angle_beta   90.00
_cell.angle_gamma   90.00
#
_symmetry.space_group_name_H-M   'P 1'
#
loop_
_entity.id
_entity.type
_entity.pdbx_description
1 polymer ?
#
loop_
_entity_poly.entity_id
_entity_poly.type
_entity_poly.pdbx_seq_one_letter_code
_entity_poly.pdbx_strand_id
1 'polypeptide(L)'
;ILCGIYLCVRLYGHYREYGIRKILLLILKMAAAWIWGICLGAVIILPSVYAFLHNARVDTAVEEAQNFYSIAHYRKMILGFFQTLPMTNGWTVHGTAIGGLAGVLMLFTSKKRSRENCQLKIGFVVLLVLLCIPFGGKMMNGFAYVTNRWSYGMAFLCALMAAQAVADLKEQNTKIFLILGAAA
;
A
#
# COMPACT_ATOMS: atom_id res chain seq x y z
N ILE A 1 2.87 9.49 2.22
CA ILE A 1 3.78 8.44 1.74
C ILE A 1 3.08 7.56 0.71
N LEU A 2 1.90 6.97 0.99
CA LEU A 2 1.15 6.13 0.02
C LEU A 2 0.92 6.85 -1.32
N CYS A 3 0.51 8.12 -1.30
CA CYS A 3 0.35 8.93 -2.51
C CYS A 3 1.67 9.09 -3.27
N GLY A 4 2.80 9.22 -2.55
CA GLY A 4 4.13 9.29 -3.15
C GLY A 4 4.52 7.98 -3.86
N ILE A 5 4.26 6.85 -3.22
CA ILE A 5 4.48 5.51 -3.82
C ILE A 5 3.63 5.34 -5.07
N TYR A 6 2.34 5.67 -5.00
CA TYR A 6 1.44 5.63 -6.15
C TYR A 6 1.95 6.49 -7.30
N LEU A 7 2.40 7.72 -6.99
CA LEU A 7 2.98 8.62 -7.99
C LEU A 7 4.22 8.01 -8.65
N CYS A 8 5.16 7.48 -7.86
CA CYS A 8 6.36 6.86 -8.39
C CYS A 8 6.04 5.69 -9.33
N VAL A 9 5.11 4.82 -8.94
CA VAL A 9 4.68 3.69 -9.76
C VAL A 9 4.03 4.18 -11.06
N ARG A 10 3.21 5.22 -10.99
CA ARG A 10 2.54 5.79 -12.15
C ARG A 10 3.51 6.49 -13.10
N LEU A 11 4.45 7.26 -12.57
CA LEU A 11 5.50 7.91 -13.37
C LEU A 11 6.41 6.89 -14.05
N TYR A 12 6.76 5.80 -13.37
CA TYR A 12 7.54 4.71 -13.96
C TYR A 12 6.85 4.14 -15.21
N GLY A 13 5.53 3.93 -15.17
CA GLY A 13 4.77 3.45 -16.31
C GLY A 13 4.72 4.42 -17.50
N HIS A 14 4.86 5.74 -17.26
CA HIS A 14 4.75 6.78 -18.29
C HIS A 14 6.09 7.45 -18.63
N TYR A 15 7.18 6.98 -18.04
CA TYR A 15 8.51 7.57 -18.19
C TYR A 15 8.95 7.76 -19.66
N ARG A 16 8.67 6.77 -20.49
CA ARG A 16 9.04 6.81 -21.93
C ARG A 16 8.22 7.81 -22.75
N GLU A 17 7.02 8.18 -22.30
CA GLU A 17 6.12 9.08 -23.03
C GLU A 17 6.34 10.54 -22.69
N TYR A 18 6.64 10.83 -21.42
CA TYR A 18 6.64 12.22 -20.95
C TYR A 18 7.98 12.94 -21.07
N GLY A 19 9.08 12.22 -21.16
CA GLY A 19 10.42 12.83 -21.11
C GLY A 19 10.71 13.50 -19.75
N ILE A 20 11.98 13.68 -19.43
CA ILE A 20 12.44 14.13 -18.11
C ILE A 20 11.87 15.52 -17.74
N ARG A 21 11.79 16.47 -18.69
CA ARG A 21 11.28 17.83 -18.42
C ARG A 21 9.81 17.82 -17.96
N LYS A 22 8.96 17.03 -18.60
CA LYS A 22 7.53 16.94 -18.24
C LYS A 22 7.34 16.27 -16.88
N ILE A 23 8.15 15.24 -16.59
CA ILE A 23 8.13 14.56 -15.29
C ILE A 23 8.54 15.53 -14.18
N LEU A 24 9.63 16.27 -14.36
CA LEU A 24 10.10 17.24 -13.39
C LEU A 24 9.04 18.34 -13.13
N LEU A 25 8.41 18.84 -14.17
CA LEU A 25 7.35 19.84 -14.06
C LEU A 25 6.11 19.29 -13.35
N LEU A 26 5.77 18.02 -13.56
CA LEU A 26 4.67 17.35 -12.85
C LEU A 26 4.98 17.21 -11.35
N ILE A 27 6.19 16.79 -11.02
CA ILE A 27 6.65 16.67 -9.62
C ILE A 27 6.60 18.06 -8.95
N LEU A 28 7.09 19.09 -9.63
CA LEU A 28 7.08 20.47 -9.09
C LEU A 28 5.63 20.96 -8.84
N LYS A 29 4.72 20.74 -9.78
CA LYS A 29 3.30 21.10 -9.61
C LYS A 29 2.67 20.37 -8.43
N MET A 30 2.97 19.08 -8.26
CA MET A 30 2.47 18.32 -7.13
C MET A 30 3.07 18.79 -5.81
N ALA A 31 4.37 19.08 -5.76
CA ALA A 31 5.02 19.64 -4.57
C ALA A 31 4.38 21.01 -4.20
N ALA A 32 4.14 21.87 -5.17
CA ALA A 32 3.47 23.15 -4.95
C ALA A 32 2.05 22.94 -4.39
N ALA A 33 1.27 22.02 -4.96
CA ALA A 33 -0.08 21.71 -4.47
C ALA A 33 -0.05 21.16 -3.03
N TRP A 34 0.95 20.35 -2.69
CA TRP A 34 1.13 19.84 -1.32
C TRP A 34 1.49 20.96 -0.34
N ILE A 35 2.39 21.86 -0.71
CA ILE A 35 2.74 23.03 0.11
C ILE A 35 1.51 23.89 0.36
N TRP A 36 0.72 24.18 -0.69
CA TRP A 36 -0.55 24.88 -0.54
C TRP A 36 -1.52 24.19 0.41
N GLY A 37 -1.67 22.87 0.26
CA GLY A 37 -2.53 22.07 1.16
C GLY A 37 -2.06 22.15 2.62
N ILE A 38 -0.75 22.10 2.87
CA ILE A 38 -0.17 22.25 4.20
C ILE A 38 -0.41 23.66 4.75
N CYS A 39 -0.22 24.69 3.93
CA CYS A 39 -0.47 26.08 4.35
C CYS A 39 -1.93 26.32 4.71
N LEU A 40 -2.87 25.79 3.93
CA LEU A 40 -4.30 25.88 4.25
C LEU A 40 -4.69 25.11 5.51
N GLY A 41 -4.06 23.96 5.73
CA GLY A 41 -4.28 23.14 6.94
C GLY A 41 -3.43 23.55 8.15
N ALA A 42 -2.57 24.57 8.04
CA ALA A 42 -1.58 24.92 9.06
C ALA A 42 -2.19 25.16 10.45
N VAL A 43 -3.39 25.73 10.51
CA VAL A 43 -4.10 25.99 11.78
C VAL A 43 -4.32 24.71 12.57
N ILE A 44 -4.55 23.58 11.91
CA ILE A 44 -4.76 22.27 12.55
C ILE A 44 -3.45 21.49 12.61
N ILE A 45 -2.62 21.57 11.58
CA ILE A 45 -1.39 20.79 11.43
C ILE A 45 -0.34 21.26 12.44
N LEU A 46 -0.14 22.57 12.64
CA LEU A 46 0.90 23.09 13.54
C LEU A 46 0.71 22.65 15.00
N PRO A 47 -0.48 22.80 15.64
CA PRO A 47 -0.70 22.29 16.98
C PRO A 47 -0.52 20.76 17.07
N SER A 48 -0.94 20.02 16.03
CA SER A 48 -0.81 18.57 15.99
C SER A 48 0.65 18.13 15.92
N VAL A 49 1.46 18.80 15.10
CA VAL A 49 2.91 18.56 14.99
C VAL A 49 3.60 18.93 16.31
N TYR A 50 3.25 20.06 16.91
CA TYR A 50 3.79 20.46 18.20
C TYR A 50 3.50 19.43 19.29
N ALA A 51 2.24 19.01 19.41
CA ALA A 51 1.84 17.96 20.36
C ALA A 51 2.54 16.63 20.10
N PHE A 52 2.77 16.29 18.84
CA PHE A 52 3.48 15.06 18.45
C PHE A 52 4.96 15.11 18.83
N LEU A 53 5.64 16.23 18.59
CA LEU A 53 7.06 16.41 18.92
C LEU A 53 7.33 16.41 20.43
N HIS A 54 6.35 16.83 21.23
CA HIS A 54 6.46 16.83 22.71
C HIS A 54 5.82 15.60 23.36
N ASN A 55 5.50 14.57 22.59
CA ASN A 55 4.91 13.35 23.14
C ASN A 55 6.04 12.39 23.56
N ALA A 56 6.10 12.05 24.85
CA ALA A 56 7.07 11.12 25.43
C ALA A 56 7.09 9.73 24.77
N ARG A 57 6.04 9.35 24.03
CA ARG A 57 6.03 8.10 23.27
C ARG A 57 7.00 8.08 22.07
N VAL A 58 7.41 9.25 21.59
CA VAL A 58 8.39 9.34 20.49
C VAL A 58 9.79 8.98 21.02
N ASP A 59 10.09 9.37 22.25
CA ASP A 59 11.41 9.15 22.85
C ASP A 59 11.65 7.66 23.22
N THR A 60 10.59 6.94 23.62
CA THR A 60 10.68 5.52 23.98
C THR A 60 10.71 4.58 22.76
N ALA A 61 10.28 5.03 21.60
CA ALA A 61 10.20 4.22 20.38
C ALA A 61 11.54 4.08 19.63
N VAL A 62 12.58 4.76 20.09
CA VAL A 62 13.90 4.75 19.42
C VAL A 62 14.69 3.46 19.71
N GLU A 63 14.36 2.73 20.78
CA GLU A 63 15.18 1.61 21.28
C GLU A 63 14.92 0.26 20.62
N GLU A 64 13.84 0.03 19.88
CA GLU A 64 13.54 -1.28 19.28
C GLU A 64 13.61 -1.28 17.74
N ALA A 65 14.78 -1.04 17.19
CA ALA A 65 15.04 -1.28 15.78
C ALA A 65 15.27 -2.78 15.51
N GLN A 66 14.25 -3.61 15.68
CA GLN A 66 14.30 -4.98 15.17
C GLN A 66 14.28 -4.94 13.64
N ASN A 67 15.24 -5.60 12.99
CA ASN A 67 15.33 -5.68 11.54
C ASN A 67 14.17 -6.51 10.94
N PHE A 68 13.60 -7.42 11.71
CA PHE A 68 12.51 -8.31 11.31
C PHE A 68 11.45 -8.43 12.41
N TYR A 69 10.21 -8.64 11.99
CA TYR A 69 9.13 -8.96 12.92
C TYR A 69 9.26 -10.38 13.48
N SER A 70 8.57 -10.66 14.58
CA SER A 70 8.45 -12.00 15.11
C SER A 70 7.68 -12.93 14.14
N ILE A 71 7.95 -14.22 14.21
CA ILE A 71 7.25 -15.25 13.40
C ILE A 71 5.73 -15.20 13.64
N ALA A 72 5.32 -14.93 14.89
CA ALA A 72 3.92 -14.76 15.24
C ALA A 72 3.26 -13.57 14.50
N HIS A 73 4.00 -12.50 14.27
CA HIS A 73 3.52 -11.34 13.51
C HIS A 73 3.31 -11.71 12.03
N TYR A 74 4.28 -12.39 11.41
CA TYR A 74 4.14 -12.83 10.00
C TYR A 74 2.97 -13.78 9.82
N ARG A 75 2.76 -14.72 10.76
CA ARG A 75 1.59 -15.60 10.73
C ARG A 75 0.28 -14.82 10.77
N LYS A 76 0.15 -13.83 11.68
CA LYS A 76 -1.03 -12.97 11.78
C LYS A 76 -1.22 -12.14 10.50
N MET A 77 -0.15 -11.65 9.92
CA MET A 77 -0.17 -10.90 8.68
C MET A 77 -0.71 -11.75 7.51
N ILE A 78 -0.23 -12.98 7.37
CA ILE A 78 -0.72 -13.90 6.33
C ILE A 78 -2.21 -14.20 6.54
N LEU A 79 -2.60 -14.56 7.78
CA LEU A 79 -4.01 -14.82 8.11
C LEU A 79 -4.91 -13.60 7.84
N GLY A 80 -4.40 -12.38 8.03
CA GLY A 80 -5.12 -11.14 7.75
C GLY A 80 -5.57 -11.00 6.30
N PHE A 81 -4.85 -11.59 5.35
CA PHE A 81 -5.27 -11.59 3.94
C PHE A 81 -6.54 -12.43 3.68
N PHE A 82 -6.80 -13.41 4.52
CA PHE A 82 -7.97 -14.30 4.40
C PHE A 82 -9.18 -13.83 5.21
N GLN A 83 -8.98 -12.88 6.10
CA GLN A 83 -10.05 -12.41 7.00
C GLN A 83 -10.80 -11.22 6.41
N THR A 84 -12.11 -11.21 6.64
CA THR A 84 -13.01 -10.13 6.22
C THR A 84 -12.97 -8.96 7.21
N LEU A 85 -12.74 -9.25 8.50
CA LEU A 85 -12.67 -8.24 9.56
C LEU A 85 -11.22 -8.04 10.00
N PRO A 86 -10.80 -6.81 10.27
CA PRO A 86 -9.48 -6.54 10.81
C PRO A 86 -9.33 -7.24 12.17
N MET A 87 -8.21 -7.94 12.38
CA MET A 87 -7.91 -8.54 13.67
C MET A 87 -7.83 -7.44 14.75
N THR A 88 -8.67 -7.54 15.76
CA THR A 88 -8.79 -6.55 16.84
C THR A 88 -7.52 -6.38 17.69
N ASN A 89 -6.58 -7.31 17.60
CA ASN A 89 -5.33 -7.32 18.37
C ASN A 89 -4.08 -6.99 17.53
N GLY A 90 -4.24 -6.46 16.32
CA GLY A 90 -3.12 -6.20 15.42
C GLY A 90 -3.05 -4.74 14.99
N TRP A 91 -1.85 -4.26 14.89
CA TRP A 91 -1.51 -2.97 14.30
C TRP A 91 -1.62 -3.00 12.76
N THR A 92 -2.17 -4.08 12.20
CA THR A 92 -2.36 -4.30 10.77
C THR A 92 -3.85 -4.30 10.44
N VAL A 93 -4.24 -3.54 9.41
CA VAL A 93 -5.63 -3.35 8.98
C VAL A 93 -5.74 -3.70 7.49
N HIS A 94 -5.41 -4.94 7.14
CA HIS A 94 -5.41 -5.37 5.73
C HIS A 94 -6.34 -6.58 5.49
N GLY A 95 -7.53 -6.54 6.06
CA GLY A 95 -8.56 -7.53 5.73
C GLY A 95 -8.95 -7.37 4.26
N THR A 96 -8.56 -8.30 3.40
CA THR A 96 -8.87 -8.23 1.96
C THR A 96 -10.01 -9.15 1.58
N ALA A 97 -10.42 -10.02 2.48
CA ALA A 97 -11.29 -11.15 2.21
C ALA A 97 -10.74 -12.08 1.10
N ILE A 98 -11.29 -13.26 1.00
CA ILE A 98 -10.92 -14.25 -0.04
C ILE A 98 -11.10 -13.68 -1.45
N GLY A 99 -12.14 -12.88 -1.68
CA GLY A 99 -12.40 -12.25 -2.98
C GLY A 99 -11.31 -11.28 -3.42
N GLY A 100 -10.74 -10.49 -2.50
CA GLY A 100 -9.62 -9.59 -2.81
C GLY A 100 -8.36 -10.35 -3.19
N LEU A 101 -8.05 -11.41 -2.44
CA LEU A 101 -6.90 -12.28 -2.72
C LEU A 101 -7.06 -13.02 -4.06
N ALA A 102 -8.28 -13.52 -4.33
CA ALA A 102 -8.61 -14.13 -5.61
C ALA A 102 -8.35 -13.16 -6.78
N GLY A 103 -8.79 -11.92 -6.66
CA GLY A 103 -8.55 -10.88 -7.66
C GLY A 103 -7.06 -10.60 -7.90
N VAL A 104 -6.25 -10.57 -6.83
CA VAL A 104 -4.80 -10.44 -6.93
C VAL A 104 -4.20 -11.61 -7.73
N LEU A 105 -4.53 -12.86 -7.37
CA LEU A 105 -4.06 -14.05 -8.07
C LEU A 105 -4.47 -14.07 -9.55
N MET A 106 -5.73 -13.71 -9.84
CA MET A 106 -6.23 -13.61 -11.22
C MET A 106 -5.45 -12.57 -12.02
N LEU A 107 -5.18 -11.39 -11.45
CA LEU A 107 -4.42 -10.36 -12.14
C LEU A 107 -2.98 -10.79 -12.40
N PHE A 108 -2.33 -11.47 -11.42
CA PHE A 108 -0.96 -11.96 -11.58
C PHE A 108 -0.86 -13.05 -12.67
N THR A 109 -1.86 -13.90 -12.81
CA THR A 109 -1.91 -14.98 -13.81
C THR A 109 -2.45 -14.52 -15.16
N SER A 110 -3.02 -13.30 -15.22
CA SER A 110 -3.53 -12.74 -16.46
C SER A 110 -2.44 -12.59 -17.51
N LYS A 111 -2.72 -13.08 -18.72
CA LYS A 111 -1.86 -12.93 -19.90
C LYS A 111 -1.89 -11.51 -20.48
N LYS A 112 -2.90 -10.72 -20.13
CA LYS A 112 -3.03 -9.35 -20.58
C LYS A 112 -1.97 -8.47 -19.97
N ARG A 113 -1.02 -8.06 -20.78
CA ARG A 113 0.11 -7.21 -20.39
C ARG A 113 -0.22 -5.74 -20.64
N SER A 114 -1.26 -5.22 -19.97
CA SER A 114 -1.55 -3.79 -20.00
C SER A 114 -0.58 -3.04 -19.07
N ARG A 115 -0.35 -1.76 -19.37
CA ARG A 115 0.48 -0.89 -18.52
C ARG A 115 -0.13 -0.76 -17.11
N GLU A 116 -1.44 -0.65 -17.02
CA GLU A 116 -2.18 -0.55 -15.77
C GLU A 116 -2.00 -1.79 -14.91
N ASN A 117 -2.14 -2.98 -15.50
CA ASN A 117 -1.91 -4.24 -14.80
C ASN A 117 -0.47 -4.35 -14.26
N CYS A 118 0.51 -3.89 -15.04
CA CYS A 118 1.90 -3.87 -14.60
C CYS A 118 2.10 -2.92 -13.40
N GLN A 119 1.51 -1.73 -13.44
CA GLN A 119 1.59 -0.75 -12.35
C GLN A 119 0.94 -1.29 -11.06
N LEU A 120 -0.22 -1.94 -11.16
CA LEU A 120 -0.89 -2.56 -10.01
C LEU A 120 -0.04 -3.66 -9.38
N LYS A 121 0.56 -4.54 -10.20
CA LYS A 121 1.46 -5.61 -9.74
C LYS A 121 2.69 -5.03 -9.03
N ILE A 122 3.33 -4.02 -9.60
CA ILE A 122 4.49 -3.35 -8.98
C ILE A 122 4.08 -2.70 -7.66
N GLY A 123 2.97 -1.97 -7.64
CA GLY A 123 2.44 -1.35 -6.43
C GLY A 123 2.16 -2.36 -5.32
N PHE A 124 1.57 -3.51 -5.66
CA PHE A 124 1.31 -4.60 -4.73
C PHE A 124 2.60 -5.16 -4.13
N VAL A 125 3.60 -5.46 -4.98
CA VAL A 125 4.90 -5.98 -4.52
C VAL A 125 5.61 -4.97 -3.62
N VAL A 126 5.62 -3.69 -3.99
CA VAL A 126 6.24 -2.63 -3.17
C VAL A 126 5.57 -2.52 -1.81
N LEU A 127 4.25 -2.47 -1.75
CA LEU A 127 3.53 -2.40 -0.47
C LEU A 127 3.70 -3.67 0.36
N LEU A 128 3.74 -4.85 -0.28
CA LEU A 128 3.98 -6.12 0.41
C LEU A 128 5.38 -6.15 1.04
N VAL A 129 6.41 -5.73 0.32
CA VAL A 129 7.77 -5.64 0.85
C VAL A 129 7.83 -4.67 2.04
N LEU A 130 7.21 -3.49 1.93
CA LEU A 130 7.15 -2.53 3.03
C LEU A 130 6.38 -3.08 4.24
N LEU A 131 5.36 -3.90 4.04
CA LEU A 131 4.60 -4.54 5.10
C LEU A 131 5.41 -5.61 5.83
N CYS A 132 6.29 -6.31 5.11
CA CYS A 132 7.14 -7.36 5.69
C CYS A 132 8.31 -6.83 6.53
N ILE A 133 8.66 -5.55 6.41
CA ILE A 133 9.85 -4.97 7.06
C ILE A 133 9.41 -3.95 8.11
N PRO A 134 9.88 -4.03 9.38
CA PRO A 134 9.56 -3.03 10.42
C PRO A 134 9.91 -1.60 10.02
N PHE A 135 10.99 -1.43 9.26
CA PHE A 135 11.38 -0.14 8.71
C PHE A 135 10.27 0.47 7.83
N GLY A 136 9.55 -0.35 7.06
CA GLY A 136 8.40 0.09 6.27
C GLY A 136 7.29 0.67 7.16
N GLY A 137 6.98 0.00 8.27
CA GLY A 137 6.02 0.50 9.26
C GLY A 137 6.45 1.81 9.91
N LYS A 138 7.74 1.94 10.24
CA LYS A 138 8.32 3.16 10.80
C LYS A 138 8.29 4.32 9.79
N MET A 139 8.72 4.07 8.56
CA MET A 139 8.71 5.05 7.47
C MET A 139 7.31 5.57 7.19
N MET A 140 6.32 4.67 7.14
CA MET A 140 4.91 5.05 6.87
C MET A 140 4.27 5.83 8.02
N ASN A 141 4.81 5.74 9.21
CA ASN A 141 4.38 6.49 10.40
C ASN A 141 5.25 7.73 10.68
N GLY A 142 5.89 8.30 9.66
CA GLY A 142 6.70 9.50 9.83
C GLY A 142 7.95 9.29 10.69
N PHE A 143 8.51 8.08 10.71
CA PHE A 143 9.69 7.68 11.48
C PHE A 143 9.53 7.72 13.01
N ALA A 144 8.31 7.85 13.53
CA ALA A 144 8.06 7.88 14.97
C ALA A 144 8.23 6.48 15.58
N TYR A 145 7.29 5.57 15.35
CA TYR A 145 7.33 4.20 15.88
C TYR A 145 6.80 3.22 14.84
N VAL A 146 7.11 1.94 15.01
CA VAL A 146 6.68 0.90 14.08
C VAL A 146 5.18 0.65 14.21
N THR A 147 4.44 0.88 13.13
CA THR A 147 3.01 0.55 13.03
C THR A 147 2.63 0.21 11.61
N ASN A 148 1.72 -0.73 11.46
CA ASN A 148 1.22 -1.15 10.15
C ASN A 148 -0.23 -0.70 9.90
N ARG A 149 -0.69 0.36 10.57
CA ARG A 149 -2.03 0.93 10.35
C ARG A 149 -2.25 1.38 8.91
N TRP A 150 -1.20 1.79 8.21
CA TRP A 150 -1.22 2.14 6.80
C TRP A 150 -1.57 0.98 5.86
N SER A 151 -1.60 -0.26 6.39
CA SER A 151 -1.91 -1.48 5.62
C SER A 151 -3.33 -1.50 5.01
N TYR A 152 -4.22 -0.58 5.44
CA TYR A 152 -5.49 -0.35 4.72
C TYR A 152 -5.27 0.01 3.25
N GLY A 153 -4.13 0.64 2.91
CA GLY A 153 -3.75 0.90 1.53
C GLY A 153 -3.51 -0.38 0.72
N MET A 154 -3.06 -1.46 1.38
CA MET A 154 -2.93 -2.78 0.77
C MET A 154 -4.31 -3.38 0.46
N ALA A 155 -5.26 -3.29 1.41
CA ALA A 155 -6.64 -3.75 1.20
C ALA A 155 -7.29 -3.01 0.02
N PHE A 156 -7.12 -1.69 -0.04
CA PHE A 156 -7.62 -0.87 -1.15
C PHE A 156 -7.00 -1.29 -2.49
N LEU A 157 -5.70 -1.53 -2.53
CA LEU A 157 -5.01 -1.99 -3.74
C LEU A 157 -5.49 -3.37 -4.18
N CYS A 158 -5.69 -4.30 -3.25
CA CYS A 158 -6.26 -5.62 -3.54
C CYS A 158 -7.67 -5.52 -4.12
N ALA A 159 -8.52 -4.64 -3.58
CA ALA A 159 -9.85 -4.37 -4.12
C ALA A 159 -9.79 -3.81 -5.55
N LEU A 160 -8.87 -2.89 -5.81
CA LEU A 160 -8.65 -2.33 -7.14
C LEU A 160 -8.16 -3.39 -8.12
N MET A 161 -7.24 -4.26 -7.70
CA MET A 161 -6.75 -5.39 -8.49
C MET A 161 -7.87 -6.39 -8.80
N ALA A 162 -8.75 -6.66 -7.84
CA ALA A 162 -9.92 -7.52 -8.05
C ALA A 162 -10.89 -6.89 -9.07
N ALA A 163 -11.18 -5.59 -8.95
CA ALA A 163 -12.02 -4.89 -9.91
C ALA A 163 -11.44 -4.94 -11.33
N GLN A 164 -10.14 -4.73 -11.47
CA GLN A 164 -9.44 -4.82 -12.75
C GLN A 164 -9.43 -6.26 -13.30
N ALA A 165 -9.26 -7.26 -12.44
CA ALA A 165 -9.33 -8.67 -12.83
C ALA A 165 -10.72 -9.04 -13.35
N VAL A 166 -11.79 -8.55 -12.71
CA VAL A 166 -13.16 -8.74 -13.18
C VAL A 166 -13.40 -8.09 -14.54
N ALA A 167 -12.89 -6.88 -14.76
CA ALA A 167 -12.96 -6.21 -16.07
C ALA A 167 -12.27 -7.00 -17.17
N ASP A 168 -11.19 -7.71 -16.84
CA ASP A 168 -10.39 -8.50 -17.78
C ASP A 168 -10.84 -9.98 -17.86
N LEU A 169 -12.00 -10.35 -17.29
CA LEU A 169 -12.49 -11.75 -17.20
C LEU A 169 -12.53 -12.48 -18.52
N LYS A 170 -12.84 -11.80 -19.61
CA LYS A 170 -12.91 -12.41 -20.96
C LYS A 170 -11.54 -12.96 -21.44
N GLU A 171 -10.46 -12.46 -20.86
CA GLU A 171 -9.08 -12.84 -21.23
C GLU A 171 -8.44 -13.77 -20.18
N GLN A 172 -9.12 -14.04 -19.08
CA GLN A 172 -8.60 -14.86 -17.97
C GLN A 172 -8.72 -16.37 -18.27
N ASN A 173 -7.79 -17.11 -17.72
CA ASN A 173 -7.78 -18.57 -17.89
C ASN A 173 -8.89 -19.21 -17.03
N THR A 174 -9.86 -19.85 -17.68
CA THR A 174 -11.03 -20.49 -17.04
C THR A 174 -10.66 -21.49 -15.92
N LYS A 175 -9.47 -22.09 -15.98
CA LYS A 175 -8.99 -23.04 -14.95
C LYS A 175 -8.86 -22.40 -13.57
N ILE A 176 -8.52 -21.11 -13.48
CA ILE A 176 -8.38 -20.40 -12.21
C ILE A 176 -9.73 -20.20 -11.54
N PHE A 177 -10.78 -19.94 -12.32
CA PHE A 177 -12.15 -19.85 -11.82
C PHE A 177 -12.62 -21.15 -11.18
N LEU A 178 -12.27 -22.29 -11.80
CA LEU A 178 -12.63 -23.60 -11.26
C LEU A 178 -11.90 -23.88 -9.94
N ILE A 179 -10.64 -23.50 -9.81
CA ILE A 179 -9.87 -23.69 -8.57
C ILE A 179 -10.43 -22.77 -7.46
N LEU A 180 -10.74 -21.53 -7.77
CA LEU A 180 -11.28 -20.58 -6.78
C LEU A 180 -12.72 -20.91 -6.38
N GLY A 181 -13.55 -21.40 -7.32
CA GLY A 181 -14.91 -21.87 -7.04
C GLY A 181 -14.95 -23.16 -6.23
N ALA A 182 -13.92 -24.02 -6.33
CA ALA A 182 -13.79 -25.21 -5.51
C ALA A 182 -13.24 -24.96 -4.09
N ALA A 183 -12.63 -23.78 -3.87
CA ALA A 183 -12.05 -23.38 -2.58
C ALA A 183 -12.99 -22.45 -1.76
N ALA A 184 -14.11 -22.02 -2.32
CA ALA A 184 -15.13 -21.18 -1.69
C ALA A 184 -16.27 -22.00 -1.12
#